data_513364e203077c1ebfe5c8e6b876d68e
#
_entry.id   513364e203077c1ebfe5c8e6b876d68e
#
_cell.length_a   1.000
_cell.length_b   1.000
_cell.length_c   1.000
_cell.angle_alpha   90.00
_cell.angle_beta   90.00
_cell.angle_gamma   90.00
#
_symmetry.space_group_name_H-M   'P 1'
#
loop_
_entity.id
_entity.type
_entity.pdbx_description
1 polymer ?
#
loop_
_entity_poly.entity_id
_entity_poly.type
_entity_poly.pdbx_seq_one_letter_code
_entity_poly.pdbx_strand_id
1 'polypeptide(L)'
;MNELCEAFRFRVTYDEGHWRCKDVCFSATANFVGSAVLGTVGVLTFTKVKHRRELLFASLPTLFAIHQFIEGFVWLGLDGMLSPAVTHDMGAAFMLYAQGLLPFLMPMSVLLFEADMRSRRRMVPFVVVGGLTTLYMLWALAAFPTQIFVRGNSIVYINQATNITTVAVFYVIATCGSLLFSKVKDMVIFGVANLVILLVVMAVKRYAFTSLWCAYAAVASVIILGYFWKTKDLRPFRYLQAV
;
A
#
# COMPACT_ATOMS: atom_id res chain seq x y z
N MET A 1 -26.27 23.75 -9.10
CA MET A 1 -25.52 22.55 -8.68
C MET A 1 -24.51 22.10 -9.75
N ASN A 2 -24.71 22.46 -11.04
CA ASN A 2 -23.76 22.13 -12.13
C ASN A 2 -22.54 23.09 -12.23
N GLU A 3 -22.65 24.33 -11.79
CA GLU A 3 -21.55 25.30 -11.92
C GLU A 3 -20.44 25.12 -10.87
N LEU A 4 -20.73 24.49 -9.73
CA LEU A 4 -19.73 24.16 -8.70
C LEU A 4 -18.86 22.94 -9.06
N CYS A 5 -19.36 22.04 -9.92
CA CYS A 5 -18.59 20.92 -10.44
C CYS A 5 -17.53 21.30 -11.49
N GLU A 6 -17.71 22.41 -12.20
CA GLU A 6 -16.72 22.88 -13.19
C GLU A 6 -15.56 23.64 -12.57
N ALA A 7 -15.76 24.31 -11.45
CA ALA A 7 -14.74 25.09 -10.76
C ALA A 7 -13.69 24.20 -10.04
N PHE A 8 -14.10 23.03 -9.58
CA PHE A 8 -13.20 22.02 -9.05
C PHE A 8 -13.12 20.88 -10.05
N ARG A 9 -11.98 20.65 -10.71
CA ARG A 9 -11.72 19.59 -11.72
C ARG A 9 -12.05 18.16 -11.24
N PHE A 10 -13.19 17.98 -10.60
CA PHE A 10 -13.76 16.71 -10.18
C PHE A 10 -14.83 16.31 -11.19
N ARG A 11 -14.46 15.51 -12.18
CA ARG A 11 -15.44 14.93 -13.09
C ARG A 11 -15.89 13.58 -12.50
N VAL A 12 -16.98 13.58 -11.75
CA VAL A 12 -17.74 12.36 -11.43
C VAL A 12 -18.52 12.01 -12.69
N THR A 13 -18.02 11.10 -13.49
CA THR A 13 -18.79 10.54 -14.62
C THR A 13 -19.55 9.33 -14.11
N TYR A 14 -20.84 9.48 -13.91
CA TYR A 14 -21.77 8.37 -13.77
C TYR A 14 -22.01 7.76 -15.15
N ASP A 15 -21.71 6.48 -15.32
CA ASP A 15 -22.18 5.69 -16.44
C ASP A 15 -23.57 5.16 -16.10
N GLU A 16 -24.50 5.39 -17.01
CA GLU A 16 -25.94 5.17 -17.02
C GLU A 16 -26.56 4.24 -15.94
N GLY A 17 -27.31 4.86 -15.01
CA GLY A 17 -28.62 4.48 -14.54
C GLY A 17 -28.94 3.04 -14.18
N HIS A 18 -28.13 2.32 -13.39
CA HIS A 18 -28.59 1.12 -12.71
C HIS A 18 -28.09 1.08 -11.27
N TRP A 19 -28.99 1.32 -10.32
CA TRP A 19 -28.83 0.95 -8.93
C TRP A 19 -28.85 -0.58 -8.81
N ARG A 20 -27.72 -1.24 -9.08
CA ARG A 20 -27.56 -2.65 -8.69
C ARG A 20 -26.98 -2.73 -7.29
N CYS A 21 -27.69 -3.43 -6.42
CA CYS A 21 -27.17 -3.98 -5.16
C CYS A 21 -25.87 -4.75 -5.46
N LYS A 22 -24.84 -4.25 -5.28
CA LYS A 22 -23.54 -4.23 -4.58
C LYS A 22 -22.97 -5.56 -4.24
N ASP A 23 -21.95 -5.90 -4.98
CA ASP A 23 -20.96 -6.87 -4.53
C ASP A 23 -20.20 -6.27 -3.34
N VAL A 24 -20.29 -6.93 -2.20
CA VAL A 24 -19.91 -6.50 -0.85
C VAL A 24 -18.40 -6.23 -0.69
N CYS A 25 -17.59 -6.54 -1.69
CA CYS A 25 -16.13 -6.54 -1.57
C CYS A 25 -15.43 -5.17 -1.73
N PHE A 26 -16.12 -4.16 -2.30
CA PHE A 26 -15.53 -2.84 -2.56
C PHE A 26 -16.53 -1.76 -2.13
N SER A 27 -16.46 -1.37 -0.87
CA SER A 27 -17.33 -0.36 -0.25
C SER A 27 -16.63 0.26 0.95
N ALA A 28 -17.13 1.39 1.45
CA ALA A 28 -16.65 1.99 2.69
C ALA A 28 -16.63 0.99 3.85
N THR A 29 -17.72 0.22 4.01
CA THR A 29 -17.84 -0.80 5.07
C THR A 29 -16.76 -1.88 4.94
N ALA A 30 -16.52 -2.41 3.74
CA ALA A 30 -15.48 -3.42 3.50
C ALA A 30 -14.08 -2.88 3.86
N ASN A 31 -13.80 -1.63 3.52
CA ASN A 31 -12.54 -0.98 3.85
C ASN A 31 -12.36 -0.77 5.36
N PHE A 32 -13.39 -0.34 6.08
CA PHE A 32 -13.31 -0.18 7.54
C PHE A 32 -13.17 -1.52 8.27
N VAL A 33 -13.91 -2.56 7.85
CA VAL A 33 -13.77 -3.91 8.40
C VAL A 33 -12.37 -4.47 8.10
N GLY A 34 -11.90 -4.33 6.86
CA GLY A 34 -10.55 -4.73 6.46
C GLY A 34 -9.48 -4.01 7.26
N SER A 35 -9.63 -2.70 7.48
CA SER A 35 -8.73 -1.90 8.32
C SER A 35 -8.70 -2.41 9.76
N ALA A 36 -9.84 -2.74 10.37
CA ALA A 36 -9.90 -3.28 11.72
C ALA A 36 -9.20 -4.64 11.83
N VAL A 37 -9.41 -5.52 10.86
CA VAL A 37 -8.72 -6.83 10.77
C VAL A 37 -7.21 -6.64 10.64
N LEU A 38 -6.78 -5.79 9.69
CA LEU A 38 -5.35 -5.51 9.47
C LEU A 38 -4.70 -4.82 10.67
N GLY A 39 -5.42 -3.92 11.33
CA GLY A 39 -4.98 -3.28 12.58
C GLY A 39 -4.73 -4.30 13.69
N THR A 40 -5.64 -5.26 13.84
CA THR A 40 -5.47 -6.37 14.78
C THR A 40 -4.24 -7.22 14.44
N VAL A 41 -4.06 -7.57 13.17
CA VAL A 41 -2.87 -8.28 12.68
C VAL A 41 -1.60 -7.47 12.96
N GLY A 42 -1.64 -6.15 12.74
CA GLY A 42 -0.52 -5.25 13.04
C GLY A 42 -0.14 -5.24 14.51
N VAL A 43 -1.10 -5.08 15.41
CA VAL A 43 -0.88 -5.13 16.87
C VAL A 43 -0.28 -6.48 17.26
N LEU A 44 -0.86 -7.59 16.79
CA LEU A 44 -0.32 -8.93 17.04
C LEU A 44 1.11 -9.09 16.52
N THR A 45 1.43 -8.53 15.36
CA THR A 45 2.77 -8.55 14.79
C THR A 45 3.76 -7.79 15.69
N PHE A 46 3.40 -6.60 16.18
CA PHE A 46 4.24 -5.82 17.09
C PHE A 46 4.56 -6.57 18.40
N THR A 47 3.60 -7.33 18.95
CA THR A 47 3.86 -8.13 20.18
C THR A 47 4.93 -9.22 19.97
N LYS A 48 5.26 -9.54 18.72
CA LYS A 48 6.23 -10.58 18.34
C LYS A 48 7.60 -10.02 17.96
N VAL A 49 7.75 -8.70 17.82
CA VAL A 49 9.02 -8.04 17.50
C VAL A 49 10.04 -8.28 18.62
N LYS A 50 11.26 -8.64 18.24
CA LYS A 50 12.37 -8.90 19.16
C LYS A 50 13.51 -7.89 19.04
N HIS A 51 13.68 -7.32 17.86
CA HIS A 51 14.78 -6.41 17.56
C HIS A 51 14.28 -5.12 16.92
N ARG A 52 14.89 -3.99 17.25
CA ARG A 52 14.54 -2.67 16.67
C ARG A 52 14.61 -2.65 15.12
N ARG A 53 15.52 -3.43 14.55
CA ARG A 53 15.65 -3.56 13.07
C ARG A 53 14.42 -4.20 12.40
N GLU A 54 13.58 -4.90 13.14
CA GLU A 54 12.36 -5.56 12.65
C GLU A 54 11.16 -4.61 12.65
N LEU A 55 11.24 -3.48 13.37
CA LEU A 55 10.11 -2.58 13.60
C LEU A 55 9.48 -2.06 12.33
N LEU A 56 10.28 -1.61 11.35
CA LEU A 56 9.73 -1.05 10.12
C LEU A 56 9.00 -2.12 9.29
N PHE A 57 9.53 -3.34 9.22
CA PHE A 57 8.86 -4.44 8.54
C PHE A 57 7.59 -4.89 9.30
N ALA A 58 7.66 -4.96 10.63
CA ALA A 58 6.53 -5.28 11.48
C ALA A 58 5.43 -4.20 11.48
N SER A 59 5.75 -2.96 11.11
CA SER A 59 4.76 -1.87 11.00
C SER A 59 3.91 -1.94 9.72
N LEU A 60 4.34 -2.68 8.70
CA LEU A 60 3.63 -2.73 7.42
C LEU A 60 2.15 -3.12 7.54
N PRO A 61 1.73 -4.15 8.33
CA PRO A 61 0.31 -4.44 8.52
C PRO A 61 -0.49 -3.28 9.11
N THR A 62 0.09 -2.56 10.08
CA THR A 62 -0.55 -1.37 10.67
C THR A 62 -0.64 -0.22 9.66
N LEU A 63 0.40 -0.01 8.87
CA LEU A 63 0.39 0.99 7.81
C LEU A 63 -0.63 0.65 6.72
N PHE A 64 -0.79 -0.62 6.37
CA PHE A 64 -1.85 -1.07 5.46
C PHE A 64 -3.25 -0.89 6.08
N ALA A 65 -3.41 -1.09 7.38
CA ALA A 65 -4.67 -0.82 8.08
C ALA A 65 -5.05 0.65 7.98
N ILE A 66 -4.11 1.56 8.25
CA ILE A 66 -4.32 3.01 8.14
C ILE A 66 -4.67 3.38 6.69
N HIS A 67 -3.94 2.84 5.73
CA HIS A 67 -4.19 3.08 4.31
C HIS A 67 -5.59 2.65 3.89
N GLN A 68 -6.03 1.46 4.33
CA GLN A 68 -7.37 0.96 4.04
C GLN A 68 -8.45 1.77 4.75
N PHE A 69 -8.18 2.24 5.97
CA PHE A 69 -9.06 3.16 6.69
C PHE A 69 -9.29 4.47 5.91
N ILE A 70 -8.22 5.04 5.38
CA ILE A 70 -8.30 6.24 4.53
C ILE A 70 -9.13 5.98 3.28
N GLU A 71 -8.96 4.84 2.60
CA GLU A 71 -9.76 4.48 1.42
C GLU A 71 -11.25 4.37 1.74
N GLY A 72 -11.61 3.91 2.95
CA GLY A 72 -12.99 3.92 3.44
C GLY A 72 -13.62 5.32 3.42
N PHE A 73 -12.87 6.36 3.78
CA PHE A 73 -13.33 7.75 3.69
C PHE A 73 -13.43 8.25 2.24
N VAL A 74 -12.54 7.79 1.35
CA VAL A 74 -12.68 8.11 -0.08
C VAL A 74 -13.98 7.55 -0.64
N TRP A 75 -14.36 6.32 -0.28
CA TRP A 75 -15.65 5.74 -0.64
C TRP A 75 -16.83 6.58 -0.11
N LEU A 76 -16.82 6.97 1.17
CA LEU A 76 -17.87 7.82 1.74
C LEU A 76 -17.98 9.16 1.00
N GLY A 77 -16.84 9.72 0.59
CA GLY A 77 -16.83 10.96 -0.18
C GLY A 77 -17.41 10.79 -1.58
N LEU A 78 -17.08 9.71 -2.28
CA LEU A 78 -17.62 9.40 -3.61
C LEU A 78 -19.11 9.05 -3.57
N ASP A 79 -19.60 8.52 -2.45
CA ASP A 79 -21.04 8.31 -2.17
C ASP A 79 -21.77 9.61 -1.77
N GLY A 80 -21.07 10.76 -1.75
CA GLY A 80 -21.66 12.08 -1.43
C GLY A 80 -21.89 12.34 0.07
N MET A 81 -21.34 11.50 0.97
CA MET A 81 -21.51 11.65 2.41
C MET A 81 -20.50 12.63 3.03
N LEU A 82 -19.45 13.00 2.30
CA LEU A 82 -18.41 13.94 2.73
C LEU A 82 -18.29 15.11 1.74
N SER A 83 -17.72 16.22 2.20
CA SER A 83 -17.46 17.35 1.31
C SER A 83 -16.40 17.01 0.25
N PRO A 84 -16.43 17.64 -0.93
CA PRO A 84 -15.44 17.42 -1.99
C PRO A 84 -13.99 17.67 -1.51
N ALA A 85 -13.78 18.64 -0.63
CA ALA A 85 -12.46 18.95 -0.07
C ALA A 85 -11.94 17.78 0.77
N VAL A 86 -12.74 17.24 1.69
CA VAL A 86 -12.36 16.10 2.53
C VAL A 86 -12.11 14.86 1.66
N THR A 87 -12.95 14.63 0.63
CA THR A 87 -12.77 13.51 -0.30
C THR A 87 -11.44 13.61 -1.05
N HIS A 88 -11.10 14.82 -1.51
CA HIS A 88 -9.83 15.09 -2.16
C HIS A 88 -8.65 14.83 -1.23
N ASP A 89 -8.69 15.34 0.01
CA ASP A 89 -7.61 15.20 0.97
C ASP A 89 -7.39 13.73 1.37
N MET A 90 -8.48 12.97 1.55
CA MET A 90 -8.40 11.52 1.81
C MET A 90 -7.81 10.77 0.63
N GLY A 91 -8.20 11.11 -0.61
CA GLY A 91 -7.61 10.55 -1.81
C GLY A 91 -6.13 10.91 -1.99
N ALA A 92 -5.76 12.14 -1.68
CA ALA A 92 -4.36 12.56 -1.68
C ALA A 92 -3.53 11.80 -0.63
N ALA A 93 -4.05 11.63 0.59
CA ALA A 93 -3.41 10.85 1.64
C ALA A 93 -3.25 9.37 1.24
N PHE A 94 -4.27 8.79 0.59
CA PHE A 94 -4.22 7.44 0.04
C PHE A 94 -3.09 7.29 -0.99
N MET A 95 -3.02 8.19 -1.97
CA MET A 95 -2.01 8.19 -3.02
C MET A 95 -0.61 8.47 -2.48
N LEU A 96 -0.49 9.38 -1.50
CA LEU A 96 0.76 9.69 -0.82
C LEU A 96 1.40 8.43 -0.23
N TYR A 97 0.61 7.58 0.43
CA TYR A 97 1.14 6.34 0.97
C TYR A 97 1.41 5.32 -0.13
N ALA A 98 0.40 5.00 -0.97
CA ALA A 98 0.47 3.91 -1.93
C ALA A 98 1.52 4.13 -3.02
N GLN A 99 1.57 5.33 -3.57
CA GLN A 99 2.49 5.68 -4.66
C GLN A 99 3.70 6.48 -4.18
N GLY A 100 3.50 7.36 -3.19
CA GLY A 100 4.56 8.23 -2.70
C GLY A 100 5.57 7.52 -1.80
N LEU A 101 5.13 6.88 -0.73
CA LEU A 101 6.03 6.41 0.32
C LEU A 101 6.44 4.94 0.19
N LEU A 102 5.56 4.09 -0.33
CA LEU A 102 5.79 2.64 -0.35
C LEU A 102 7.04 2.21 -1.14
N PRO A 103 7.43 2.86 -2.27
CA PRO A 103 8.66 2.52 -3.00
C PRO A 103 9.93 2.66 -2.16
N PHE A 104 9.94 3.57 -1.19
CA PHE A 104 11.06 3.74 -0.26
C PHE A 104 10.91 2.87 0.99
N LEU A 105 9.71 2.79 1.57
CA LEU A 105 9.46 2.05 2.81
C LEU A 105 9.75 0.56 2.67
N MET A 106 9.38 -0.05 1.54
CA MET A 106 9.59 -1.49 1.31
C MET A 106 11.08 -1.86 1.30
N PRO A 107 11.94 -1.32 0.41
CA PRO A 107 13.35 -1.69 0.41
C PRO A 107 14.07 -1.25 1.68
N MET A 108 13.67 -0.14 2.31
CA MET A 108 14.22 0.28 3.60
C MET A 108 13.89 -0.71 4.71
N SER A 109 12.66 -1.23 4.74
CA SER A 109 12.26 -2.24 5.73
C SER A 109 13.08 -3.52 5.57
N VAL A 110 13.32 -3.98 4.35
CA VAL A 110 14.16 -5.15 4.07
C VAL A 110 15.62 -4.89 4.43
N LEU A 111 16.17 -3.72 4.07
CA LEU A 111 17.55 -3.33 4.42
C LEU A 111 17.77 -3.34 5.93
N LEU A 112 16.85 -2.76 6.70
CA LEU A 112 16.95 -2.74 8.16
C LEU A 112 16.81 -4.14 8.76
N PHE A 113 15.97 -4.97 8.17
CA PHE A 113 15.70 -6.32 8.62
C PHE A 113 16.91 -7.26 8.46
N GLU A 114 17.69 -7.09 7.38
CA GLU A 114 18.88 -7.91 7.12
C GLU A 114 19.93 -7.76 8.23
N ALA A 115 20.37 -8.89 8.78
CA ALA A 115 21.36 -8.92 9.85
C ALA A 115 22.81 -8.80 9.34
N ASP A 116 23.08 -9.37 8.16
CA ASP A 116 24.40 -9.46 7.57
C ASP A 116 24.73 -8.22 6.73
N MET A 117 25.89 -7.61 6.98
CA MET A 117 26.35 -6.39 6.28
C MET A 117 26.47 -6.58 4.76
N ARG A 118 26.87 -7.77 4.28
CA ARG A 118 26.94 -8.06 2.84
C ARG A 118 25.55 -8.05 2.21
N SER A 119 24.55 -8.61 2.90
CA SER A 119 23.16 -8.58 2.45
C SER A 119 22.59 -7.17 2.49
N ARG A 120 22.85 -6.40 3.55
CA ARG A 120 22.45 -4.99 3.62
C ARG A 120 22.99 -4.17 2.45
N ARG A 121 24.28 -4.34 2.09
CA ARG A 121 24.87 -3.65 0.93
C ARG A 121 24.16 -3.98 -0.39
N ARG A 122 23.65 -5.21 -0.56
CA ARG A 122 22.86 -5.60 -1.75
C ARG A 122 21.49 -4.91 -1.79
N MET A 123 20.93 -4.50 -0.64
CA MET A 123 19.66 -3.77 -0.58
C MET A 123 19.79 -2.29 -0.91
N VAL A 124 20.99 -1.70 -0.76
CA VAL A 124 21.23 -0.26 -1.00
C VAL A 124 20.75 0.21 -2.38
N PRO A 125 21.04 -0.48 -3.50
CA PRO A 125 20.54 -0.05 -4.82
C PRO A 125 19.01 0.06 -4.86
N PHE A 126 18.27 -0.88 -4.24
CA PHE A 126 16.82 -0.84 -4.20
C PHE A 126 16.29 0.33 -3.34
N VAL A 127 16.98 0.65 -2.23
CA VAL A 127 16.65 1.82 -1.40
C VAL A 127 16.90 3.11 -2.18
N VAL A 128 17.97 3.21 -2.93
CA VAL A 128 18.27 4.39 -3.77
C VAL A 128 17.22 4.54 -4.87
N VAL A 129 16.92 3.47 -5.61
CA VAL A 129 15.86 3.47 -6.64
C VAL A 129 14.51 3.83 -6.01
N GLY A 130 14.16 3.22 -4.88
CA GLY A 130 12.93 3.51 -4.16
C GLY A 130 12.86 4.96 -3.67
N GLY A 131 13.97 5.50 -3.15
CA GLY A 131 14.05 6.90 -2.72
C GLY A 131 13.85 7.88 -3.88
N LEU A 132 14.52 7.66 -5.01
CA LEU A 132 14.34 8.48 -6.21
C LEU A 132 12.91 8.38 -6.76
N THR A 133 12.33 7.17 -6.78
CA THR A 133 10.94 6.96 -7.19
C THR A 133 9.97 7.69 -6.25
N THR A 134 10.20 7.61 -4.94
CA THR A 134 9.42 8.33 -3.94
C THR A 134 9.49 9.84 -4.15
N LEU A 135 10.68 10.42 -4.31
CA LEU A 135 10.84 11.85 -4.55
C LEU A 135 10.11 12.31 -5.81
N TYR A 136 10.23 11.53 -6.89
CA TYR A 136 9.50 11.81 -8.13
C TYR A 136 7.97 11.74 -7.92
N MET A 137 7.48 10.70 -7.24
CA MET A 137 6.05 10.52 -6.98
C MET A 137 5.49 11.63 -6.10
N LEU A 138 6.21 12.05 -5.05
CA LEU A 138 5.81 13.16 -4.18
C LEU A 138 5.72 14.47 -4.98
N TRP A 139 6.71 14.74 -5.82
CA TRP A 139 6.67 15.87 -6.73
C TRP A 139 5.48 15.80 -7.69
N ALA A 140 5.25 14.64 -8.30
CA ALA A 140 4.17 14.45 -9.26
C ALA A 140 2.78 14.63 -8.62
N LEU A 141 2.58 14.11 -7.41
CA LEU A 141 1.33 14.27 -6.65
C LEU A 141 1.09 15.74 -6.23
N ALA A 142 2.16 16.49 -5.93
CA ALA A 142 2.05 17.89 -5.59
C ALA A 142 1.85 18.80 -6.81
N ALA A 143 2.51 18.49 -7.95
CA ALA A 143 2.53 19.34 -9.14
C ALA A 143 1.32 19.10 -10.08
N PHE A 144 0.74 17.92 -10.08
CA PHE A 144 -0.33 17.54 -11.01
C PHE A 144 -1.58 17.10 -10.27
N PRO A 145 -2.79 17.51 -10.73
CA PRO A 145 -4.04 17.11 -10.11
C PRO A 145 -4.27 15.60 -10.27
N THR A 146 -4.77 14.98 -9.20
CA THR A 146 -5.21 13.59 -9.22
C THR A 146 -6.72 13.52 -9.37
N GLN A 147 -7.18 12.79 -10.37
CA GLN A 147 -8.60 12.50 -10.57
C GLN A 147 -8.96 11.23 -9.82
N ILE A 148 -10.10 11.25 -9.12
CA ILE A 148 -10.60 10.13 -8.32
C ILE A 148 -12.05 9.89 -8.73
N PHE A 149 -12.35 8.65 -9.16
CA PHE A 149 -13.71 8.28 -9.57
C PHE A 149 -13.92 6.77 -9.44
N VAL A 150 -15.19 6.35 -9.42
CA VAL A 150 -15.55 4.94 -9.40
C VAL A 150 -15.67 4.42 -10.83
N ARG A 151 -15.05 3.26 -11.11
CA ARG A 151 -15.22 2.50 -12.34
C ARG A 151 -15.52 1.04 -12.03
N GLY A 152 -16.74 0.60 -12.34
CA GLY A 152 -17.23 -0.69 -11.87
C GLY A 152 -17.30 -0.70 -10.34
N ASN A 153 -16.66 -1.66 -9.71
CA ASN A 153 -16.64 -1.81 -8.25
C ASN A 153 -15.31 -1.32 -7.63
N SER A 154 -14.55 -0.45 -8.28
CA SER A 154 -13.22 -0.04 -7.83
C SER A 154 -13.04 1.46 -7.94
N ILE A 155 -12.30 2.06 -6.99
CA ILE A 155 -11.84 3.44 -7.12
C ILE A 155 -10.66 3.48 -8.08
N VAL A 156 -10.68 4.44 -8.98
CA VAL A 156 -9.62 4.71 -9.94
C VAL A 156 -8.97 6.04 -9.61
N TYR A 157 -7.65 6.03 -9.47
CA TYR A 157 -6.84 7.20 -9.22
C TYR A 157 -5.98 7.47 -10.46
N ILE A 158 -6.18 8.61 -11.12
CA ILE A 158 -5.42 9.00 -12.31
C ILE A 158 -4.66 10.29 -12.02
N ASN A 159 -3.33 10.20 -12.11
CA ASN A 159 -2.45 11.34 -12.12
C ASN A 159 -1.55 11.23 -13.37
N GLN A 160 -1.47 12.28 -14.16
CA GLN A 160 -0.79 12.25 -15.47
C GLN A 160 0.71 11.92 -15.36
N ALA A 161 1.35 12.32 -14.26
CA ALA A 161 2.78 12.10 -14.06
C ALA A 161 3.11 10.78 -13.37
N THR A 162 2.17 10.19 -12.60
CA THR A 162 2.45 8.91 -11.92
C THR A 162 2.06 7.69 -12.77
N ASN A 163 1.14 7.84 -13.73
CA ASN A 163 0.65 6.74 -14.58
C ASN A 163 1.58 6.46 -15.78
N ILE A 164 2.90 6.58 -15.58
CA ILE A 164 3.92 6.36 -16.61
C ILE A 164 4.53 4.96 -16.40
N THR A 165 4.60 4.15 -17.47
CA THR A 165 5.12 2.77 -17.42
C THR A 165 6.53 2.70 -16.82
N THR A 166 7.41 3.64 -17.19
CA THR A 166 8.79 3.68 -16.66
C THR A 166 8.80 3.84 -15.13
N VAL A 167 7.95 4.70 -14.60
CA VAL A 167 7.82 4.92 -13.15
C VAL A 167 7.29 3.66 -12.46
N ALA A 168 6.31 2.99 -13.07
CA ALA A 168 5.79 1.72 -12.56
C ALA A 168 6.86 0.63 -12.52
N VAL A 169 7.74 0.57 -13.52
CA VAL A 169 8.88 -0.38 -13.54
C VAL A 169 9.84 -0.11 -12.38
N PHE A 170 10.24 1.13 -12.15
CA PHE A 170 11.11 1.48 -11.01
C PHE A 170 10.44 1.21 -9.67
N TYR A 171 9.14 1.47 -9.56
CA TYR A 171 8.34 1.12 -8.39
C TYR A 171 8.40 -0.38 -8.09
N VAL A 172 8.18 -1.22 -9.09
CA VAL A 172 8.22 -2.69 -8.96
C VAL A 172 9.63 -3.18 -8.63
N ILE A 173 10.66 -2.64 -9.28
CA ILE A 173 12.06 -2.97 -8.97
C ILE A 173 12.37 -2.64 -7.51
N ALA A 174 11.98 -1.48 -7.01
CA ALA A 174 12.24 -1.09 -5.64
C ALA A 174 11.50 -2.00 -4.64
N THR A 175 10.21 -2.21 -4.82
CA THR A 175 9.36 -2.93 -3.87
C THR A 175 9.55 -4.44 -3.93
N CYS A 176 9.47 -5.06 -5.12
CA CYS A 176 9.60 -6.50 -5.28
C CYS A 176 11.06 -6.94 -5.31
N GLY A 177 11.95 -6.16 -5.95
CA GLY A 177 13.36 -6.50 -6.08
C GLY A 177 14.04 -6.66 -4.71
N SER A 178 13.83 -5.72 -3.79
CA SER A 178 14.38 -5.81 -2.43
C SER A 178 14.00 -7.10 -1.71
N LEU A 179 12.76 -7.53 -1.84
CA LEU A 179 12.25 -8.77 -1.23
C LEU A 179 12.87 -10.02 -1.86
N LEU A 180 12.94 -10.05 -3.21
CA LEU A 180 13.46 -11.22 -3.95
C LEU A 180 14.96 -11.45 -3.72
N PHE A 181 15.73 -10.38 -3.48
CA PHE A 181 17.17 -10.46 -3.21
C PHE A 181 17.52 -10.60 -1.72
N SER A 182 16.54 -10.69 -0.82
CA SER A 182 16.74 -10.96 0.60
C SER A 182 17.31 -12.36 0.84
N LYS A 183 18.10 -12.52 1.91
CA LYS A 183 18.54 -13.85 2.39
C LYS A 183 17.49 -14.57 3.24
N VAL A 184 16.47 -13.87 3.67
CA VAL A 184 15.39 -14.42 4.50
C VAL A 184 14.35 -15.08 3.58
N LYS A 185 14.24 -16.41 3.66
CA LYS A 185 13.34 -17.18 2.77
C LYS A 185 11.90 -16.69 2.78
N ASP A 186 11.38 -16.32 3.95
CA ASP A 186 9.99 -15.85 4.07
C ASP A 186 9.80 -14.50 3.36
N MET A 187 10.83 -13.63 3.32
CA MET A 187 10.79 -12.39 2.52
C MET A 187 10.82 -12.67 1.02
N VAL A 188 11.59 -13.66 0.59
CA VAL A 188 11.59 -14.07 -0.82
C VAL A 188 10.23 -14.64 -1.22
N ILE A 189 9.62 -15.49 -0.39
CA ILE A 189 8.27 -16.01 -0.62
C ILE A 189 7.26 -14.85 -0.72
N PHE A 190 7.36 -13.88 0.20
CA PHE A 190 6.54 -12.68 0.17
C PHE A 190 6.75 -11.86 -1.12
N GLY A 191 8.01 -11.69 -1.54
CA GLY A 191 8.37 -10.99 -2.78
C GLY A 191 7.83 -11.69 -4.04
N VAL A 192 7.91 -13.01 -4.10
CA VAL A 192 7.33 -13.81 -5.20
C VAL A 192 5.81 -13.68 -5.22
N ALA A 193 5.15 -13.83 -4.06
CA ALA A 193 3.69 -13.67 -3.97
C ALA A 193 3.26 -12.27 -4.41
N ASN A 194 3.99 -11.23 -3.98
CA ASN A 194 3.77 -9.85 -4.38
C ASN A 194 3.87 -9.68 -5.91
N LEU A 195 4.94 -10.17 -6.51
CA LEU A 195 5.15 -10.05 -7.95
C LEU A 195 4.08 -10.80 -8.74
N VAL A 196 3.72 -12.02 -8.33
CA VAL A 196 2.67 -12.82 -8.99
C VAL A 196 1.33 -12.11 -8.93
N ILE A 197 0.92 -11.62 -7.75
CA ILE A 197 -0.35 -10.89 -7.58
C ILE A 197 -0.34 -9.62 -8.43
N LEU A 198 0.77 -8.88 -8.44
CA LEU A 198 0.94 -7.70 -9.28
C LEU A 198 0.71 -8.01 -10.75
N LEU A 199 1.34 -9.06 -11.27
CA LEU A 199 1.20 -9.48 -12.67
C LEU A 199 -0.22 -9.90 -13.00
N VAL A 200 -0.88 -10.65 -12.10
CA VAL A 200 -2.28 -11.07 -12.25
C VAL A 200 -3.21 -9.85 -12.29
N VAL A 201 -3.04 -8.90 -11.37
CA VAL A 201 -3.85 -7.68 -11.34
C VAL A 201 -3.64 -6.85 -12.59
N MET A 202 -2.41 -6.69 -13.05
CA MET A 202 -2.11 -5.97 -14.29
C MET A 202 -2.72 -6.64 -15.53
N ALA A 203 -2.78 -7.97 -15.56
CA ALA A 203 -3.37 -8.72 -16.67
C ALA A 203 -4.90 -8.66 -16.68
N VAL A 204 -5.55 -8.68 -15.50
CA VAL A 204 -7.01 -8.81 -15.38
C VAL A 204 -7.72 -7.46 -15.33
N LYS A 205 -7.22 -6.51 -14.52
CA LYS A 205 -7.90 -5.22 -14.28
C LYS A 205 -6.90 -4.07 -14.07
N ARG A 206 -6.26 -3.61 -15.12
CA ARG A 206 -5.30 -2.48 -15.06
C ARG A 206 -5.85 -1.24 -14.34
N TYR A 207 -7.13 -0.92 -14.53
CA TYR A 207 -7.78 0.25 -13.92
C TYR A 207 -8.10 0.09 -12.44
N ALA A 208 -8.21 -1.15 -11.94
CA ALA A 208 -8.55 -1.46 -10.55
C ALA A 208 -7.31 -1.77 -9.70
N PHE A 209 -6.12 -1.55 -10.24
CA PHE A 209 -4.84 -1.91 -9.61
C PHE A 209 -4.74 -1.43 -8.17
N THR A 210 -5.05 -0.17 -7.92
CA THR A 210 -4.88 0.45 -6.60
C THR A 210 -5.87 -0.11 -5.58
N SER A 211 -7.10 -0.41 -5.99
CA SER A 211 -8.13 -0.97 -5.11
C SER A 211 -7.89 -2.47 -4.81
N LEU A 212 -7.43 -3.25 -5.79
CA LEU A 212 -7.04 -4.65 -5.60
C LEU A 212 -5.80 -4.80 -4.71
N TRP A 213 -4.98 -3.76 -4.64
CA TRP A 213 -3.85 -3.70 -3.74
C TRP A 213 -4.24 -3.86 -2.26
N CYS A 214 -5.42 -3.40 -1.88
CA CYS A 214 -5.93 -3.55 -0.51
C CYS A 214 -6.17 -5.02 -0.14
N ALA A 215 -6.72 -5.82 -1.06
CA ALA A 215 -6.88 -7.27 -0.84
C ALA A 215 -5.51 -7.97 -0.74
N TYR A 216 -4.55 -7.54 -1.57
CA TYR A 216 -3.17 -8.00 -1.47
C TYR A 216 -2.55 -7.66 -0.12
N ALA A 217 -2.73 -6.44 0.38
CA ALA A 217 -2.19 -6.00 1.66
C ALA A 217 -2.67 -6.88 2.84
N ALA A 218 -3.91 -7.41 2.76
CA ALA A 218 -4.43 -8.35 3.73
C ALA A 218 -3.64 -9.67 3.72
N VAL A 219 -3.44 -10.26 2.55
CA VAL A 219 -2.63 -11.50 2.40
C VAL A 219 -1.19 -11.27 2.85
N ALA A 220 -0.60 -10.16 2.45
CA ALA A 220 0.74 -9.74 2.84
C ALA A 220 0.90 -9.66 4.37
N SER A 221 -0.08 -9.05 5.03
CA SER A 221 -0.07 -8.88 6.49
C SER A 221 -0.13 -10.21 7.24
N VAL A 222 -0.91 -11.18 6.74
CA VAL A 222 -0.97 -12.52 7.32
C VAL A 222 0.37 -13.25 7.15
N ILE A 223 1.04 -13.11 6.00
CA ILE A 223 2.36 -13.70 5.78
C ILE A 223 3.39 -13.10 6.74
N ILE A 224 3.37 -11.76 6.92
CA ILE A 224 4.25 -11.06 7.85
C ILE A 224 4.02 -11.55 9.28
N LEU A 225 2.77 -11.61 9.74
CA LEU A 225 2.44 -12.15 11.06
C LEU A 225 2.93 -13.59 11.23
N GLY A 226 2.70 -14.45 10.22
CA GLY A 226 3.14 -15.85 10.23
C GLY A 226 4.65 -15.98 10.37
N TYR A 227 5.43 -15.11 9.73
CA TYR A 227 6.88 -15.03 9.91
C TYR A 227 7.25 -14.72 11.37
N PHE A 228 6.68 -13.66 11.94
CA PHE A 228 6.96 -13.27 13.32
C PHE A 228 6.47 -14.29 14.34
N TRP A 229 5.42 -15.02 14.03
CA TRP A 229 4.91 -16.10 14.88
C TRP A 229 5.87 -17.27 14.94
N LYS A 230 6.33 -17.79 13.81
CA LYS A 230 7.31 -18.89 13.72
C LYS A 230 8.62 -18.58 14.43
N THR A 231 9.12 -17.36 14.28
CA THR A 231 10.43 -16.99 14.87
C THR A 231 10.40 -16.81 16.38
N LYS A 232 9.21 -16.67 16.99
CA LYS A 232 9.10 -16.56 18.45
C LYS A 232 9.32 -17.90 19.17
N ASP A 233 8.86 -18.99 18.59
CA ASP A 233 8.96 -20.32 19.23
C ASP A 233 10.39 -20.86 19.24
N LEU A 234 11.28 -20.28 18.45
CA LEU A 234 12.64 -20.75 18.27
C LEU A 234 13.71 -20.09 19.16
N ARG A 235 13.42 -18.98 19.91
CA ARG A 235 14.40 -18.34 20.80
C ARG A 235 13.76 -17.59 21.97
N PRO A 236 14.13 -17.86 23.23
CA PRO A 236 13.63 -17.13 24.40
C PRO A 236 14.13 -15.67 24.47
N PHE A 237 13.32 -14.85 25.09
CA PHE A 237 13.40 -13.41 25.33
C PHE A 237 14.69 -13.03 26.09
N ARG A 238 15.83 -12.80 25.42
CA ARG A 238 17.11 -12.51 26.15
C ARG A 238 17.83 -11.21 25.79
N TYR A 239 17.27 -10.27 25.02
CA TYR A 239 18.03 -9.09 24.57
C TYR A 239 17.30 -7.73 24.63
N LEU A 240 16.37 -7.53 25.58
CA LEU A 240 15.85 -6.17 25.85
C LEU A 240 16.58 -5.48 27.04
N GLN A 241 17.64 -6.09 27.58
CA GLN A 241 18.35 -5.55 28.77
C GLN A 241 19.79 -5.13 28.49
N ALA A 242 20.18 -4.86 27.27
CA ALA A 242 21.52 -4.32 26.99
C ALA A 242 21.40 -3.08 26.10
N VAL A 243 21.20 -1.93 26.67
CA VAL A 243 21.86 -0.59 26.70
C VAL A 243 21.03 0.32 27.54
#